data_ac9b0285c14393bd9817dbbc128c3231
#
_entry.id   ac9b0285c14393bd9817dbbc128c3231
#
_cell.length_a   1.000
_cell.length_b   1.000
_cell.length_c   1.000
_cell.angle_alpha   90.00
_cell.angle_beta   90.00
_cell.angle_gamma   90.00
#
_symmetry.space_group_name_H-M   'P 1'
#
loop_
_entity.id
_entity.type
_entity.pdbx_description
1 polymer ?
#
loop_
_entity_poly.entity_id
_entity_poly.type
_entity_poly.pdbx_seq_one_letter_code
_entity_poly.pdbx_strand_id
1 'polypeptide(L)'
;MLLLQIVALGPLHAYAIGQRLQHISRETLQVQQGSLYPALHRLEERGWLRAEWRPSETGRDAKFYSLTRAGRKQLAVERLNWERIAAAIALVLREAE
;
A
#
# COMPACT_ATOMS: atom_id res chain seq x y z
N MET A 1 3.99 0.73 4.12
CA MET A 1 4.50 1.54 2.99
C MET A 1 3.85 1.18 1.66
N LEU A 2 3.91 -0.06 1.26
CA LEU A 2 3.45 -0.45 -0.08
C LEU A 2 1.96 -0.22 -0.28
N LEU A 3 1.12 -0.53 0.71
CA LEU A 3 -0.32 -0.30 0.58
C LEU A 3 -0.63 1.19 0.49
N LEU A 4 0.06 2.03 1.26
CA LEU A 4 -0.11 3.48 1.17
C LEU A 4 0.26 3.98 -0.22
N GLN A 5 1.34 3.47 -0.79
CA GLN A 5 1.80 3.86 -2.12
C GLN A 5 0.77 3.49 -3.19
N ILE A 6 0.20 2.30 -3.11
CA ILE A 6 -0.80 1.85 -4.08
C ILE A 6 -2.06 2.71 -3.99
N VAL A 7 -2.53 2.99 -2.77
CA VAL A 7 -3.75 3.78 -2.56
C VAL A 7 -3.54 5.25 -2.92
N ALA A 8 -2.29 5.73 -2.91
CA ALA A 8 -1.98 7.11 -3.31
C ALA A 8 -2.35 7.40 -4.77
N LEU A 9 -2.48 6.35 -5.59
CA LEU A 9 -2.84 6.50 -7.00
C LEU A 9 -4.34 6.80 -7.21
N GLY A 10 -5.15 6.64 -6.17
CA GLY A 10 -6.57 6.92 -6.22
C GLY A 10 -7.37 5.95 -5.37
N PRO A 11 -8.66 6.22 -5.18
CA PRO A 11 -9.50 5.33 -4.38
C PRO A 11 -9.59 3.93 -5.01
N LEU A 12 -9.35 2.90 -4.20
CA LEU A 12 -9.38 1.50 -4.65
C LEU A 12 -10.00 0.62 -3.56
N HIS A 13 -10.75 -0.39 -3.97
CA HIS A 13 -11.22 -1.43 -3.04
C HIS A 13 -10.12 -2.48 -2.85
N ALA A 14 -10.27 -3.31 -1.81
CA ALA A 14 -9.20 -4.22 -1.38
C ALA A 14 -8.72 -5.16 -2.49
N TYR A 15 -9.65 -5.74 -3.26
CA TYR A 15 -9.27 -6.64 -4.34
C TYR A 15 -8.39 -5.94 -5.38
N ALA A 16 -8.76 -4.72 -5.76
CA ALA A 16 -8.00 -3.95 -6.72
C ALA A 16 -6.63 -3.56 -6.18
N ILE A 17 -6.54 -3.27 -4.88
CA ILE A 17 -5.26 -2.95 -4.23
C ILE A 17 -4.31 -4.14 -4.36
N GLY A 18 -4.77 -5.34 -4.03
CA GLY A 18 -3.96 -6.55 -4.13
C GLY A 18 -3.51 -6.83 -5.55
N GLN A 19 -4.42 -6.71 -6.50
CA GLN A 19 -4.10 -6.92 -7.91
C GLN A 19 -3.10 -5.88 -8.43
N ARG A 20 -3.26 -4.63 -8.03
CA ARG A 20 -2.37 -3.56 -8.46
C ARG A 20 -0.96 -3.78 -7.94
N LEU A 21 -0.83 -4.18 -6.67
CA LEU A 21 0.47 -4.51 -6.09
C LEU A 21 1.15 -5.63 -6.85
N GLN A 22 0.41 -6.70 -7.12
CA GLN A 22 0.93 -7.85 -7.86
C GLN A 22 1.38 -7.45 -9.27
N HIS A 23 0.56 -6.68 -9.97
CA HIS A 23 0.85 -6.24 -11.33
C HIS A 23 2.06 -5.31 -11.40
N ILE A 24 2.11 -4.29 -10.55
CA ILE A 24 3.20 -3.31 -10.55
C ILE A 24 4.54 -3.96 -10.18
N SER A 25 4.51 -4.93 -9.27
CA SER A 25 5.72 -5.66 -8.88
C SER A 25 6.10 -6.78 -9.84
N ARG A 26 5.42 -6.87 -10.96
CA ARG A 26 5.62 -7.92 -11.98
C ARG A 26 5.54 -9.31 -11.37
N GLU A 27 4.48 -9.54 -10.61
CA GLU A 27 4.16 -10.82 -9.95
C GLU A 27 5.12 -11.21 -8.82
N THR A 28 6.09 -10.34 -8.50
CA THR A 28 7.06 -10.63 -7.44
C THR A 28 6.42 -10.58 -6.06
N LEU A 29 5.52 -9.61 -5.83
CA LEU A 29 4.85 -9.47 -4.56
C LEU A 29 3.38 -9.88 -4.72
N GLN A 30 2.96 -10.79 -3.87
CA GLN A 30 1.58 -11.28 -3.84
C GLN A 30 1.07 -11.22 -2.41
N VAL A 31 -0.14 -10.69 -2.24
CA VAL A 31 -0.77 -10.57 -0.93
C VAL A 31 -2.08 -11.31 -0.95
N GLN A 32 -2.25 -12.25 -0.02
CA GLN A 32 -3.51 -12.96 0.12
C GLN A 32 -4.57 -12.02 0.69
N GLN A 33 -5.80 -12.16 0.20
CA GLN A 33 -6.91 -11.31 0.65
C GLN A 33 -7.12 -11.38 2.16
N GLY A 34 -6.93 -12.57 2.75
CA GLY A 34 -7.07 -12.74 4.19
C GLY A 34 -6.09 -11.92 5.02
N SER A 35 -4.90 -11.61 4.46
CA SER A 35 -3.92 -10.76 5.12
C SER A 35 -4.12 -9.28 4.81
N LEU A 36 -4.69 -8.99 3.64
CA LEU A 36 -4.85 -7.64 3.15
C LEU A 36 -5.86 -6.83 3.96
N TYR A 37 -7.05 -7.41 4.24
CA TYR A 37 -8.09 -6.71 4.99
C TYR A 37 -7.63 -6.26 6.38
N PRO A 38 -7.02 -7.13 7.20
CA PRO A 38 -6.52 -6.68 8.50
C PRO A 38 -5.47 -5.57 8.39
N ALA A 39 -4.62 -5.63 7.37
CA ALA A 39 -3.60 -4.60 7.17
C ALA A 39 -4.24 -3.25 6.82
N LEU A 40 -5.22 -3.25 5.91
CA LEU A 40 -5.93 -2.02 5.55
C LEU A 40 -6.69 -1.45 6.75
N HIS A 41 -7.31 -2.32 7.55
CA HIS A 41 -8.04 -1.89 8.74
C HIS A 41 -7.11 -1.19 9.74
N ARG A 42 -5.91 -1.74 9.96
CA ARG A 42 -4.93 -1.11 10.85
C ARG A 42 -4.51 0.27 10.35
N LEU A 43 -4.32 0.43 9.05
CA LEU A 43 -3.96 1.71 8.48
C LEU A 43 -5.10 2.72 8.60
N GLU A 44 -6.33 2.25 8.46
CA GLU A 44 -7.51 3.08 8.64
C GLU A 44 -7.62 3.53 10.10
N GLU A 45 -7.40 2.64 11.07
CA GLU A 45 -7.43 2.98 12.49
C GLU A 45 -6.38 4.02 12.85
N ARG A 46 -5.22 3.99 12.19
CA ARG A 46 -4.17 4.97 12.41
C ARG A 46 -4.45 6.32 11.75
N GLY A 47 -5.54 6.40 10.98
CA GLY A 47 -5.92 7.62 10.30
C GLY A 47 -5.13 7.90 9.03
N TRP A 48 -4.42 6.91 8.52
CA TRP A 48 -3.65 7.06 7.28
C TRP A 48 -4.46 6.73 6.04
N LEU A 49 -5.50 5.90 6.19
CA LEU A 49 -6.48 5.61 5.15
C LEU A 49 -7.88 6.00 5.62
N ARG A 50 -8.67 6.44 4.67
CA ARG A 50 -10.10 6.66 4.87
C ARG A 50 -10.85 5.69 3.99
N ALA A 51 -11.93 5.13 4.51
CA ALA A 51 -12.75 4.17 3.78
C ALA A 51 -14.13 4.75 3.52
N GLU A 52 -14.69 4.41 2.36
CA GLU A 52 -15.99 4.85 1.95
C GLU A 52 -16.67 3.73 1.18
N TRP A 53 -17.93 3.44 1.51
CA TRP A 53 -18.73 2.47 0.79
C TRP A 53 -19.36 3.13 -0.43
N ARG A 54 -19.19 2.52 -1.59
CA ARG A 54 -19.81 2.98 -2.82
C ARG A 54 -19.93 1.84 -3.83
N PRO A 55 -20.79 2.00 -4.87
CA PRO A 55 -20.98 0.94 -5.86
C PRO A 55 -19.70 0.64 -6.62
N SER A 56 -19.42 -0.65 -6.79
CA SER A 56 -18.34 -1.13 -7.65
C SER A 56 -18.84 -1.33 -9.07
N GLU A 57 -17.94 -1.74 -9.98
CA GLU A 57 -18.26 -2.02 -11.37
C GLU A 57 -19.31 -3.12 -11.52
N THR A 58 -19.38 -4.04 -10.55
CA THR A 58 -20.36 -5.12 -10.57
C THR A 58 -21.72 -4.72 -10.03
N GLY A 59 -21.88 -3.47 -9.58
CA GLY A 59 -23.10 -2.97 -8.98
C GLY A 59 -23.25 -3.26 -7.50
N ARG A 60 -22.34 -4.02 -6.92
CA ARG A 60 -22.33 -4.27 -5.45
C ARG A 60 -21.55 -3.19 -4.76
N ASP A 61 -21.98 -2.83 -3.55
CA ASP A 61 -21.24 -1.90 -2.73
C ASP A 61 -19.92 -2.51 -2.29
N ALA A 62 -18.85 -1.73 -2.41
CA ALA A 62 -17.52 -2.11 -1.99
C ALA A 62 -16.92 -1.00 -1.14
N LYS A 63 -16.00 -1.38 -0.26
CA LYS A 63 -15.31 -0.42 0.59
C LYS A 63 -14.07 0.09 -0.15
N PHE A 64 -14.10 1.37 -0.49
CA PHE A 64 -13.01 2.02 -1.21
C PHE A 64 -12.12 2.76 -0.22
N TYR A 65 -10.83 2.57 -0.36
CA TYR A 65 -9.82 3.19 0.50
C TYR A 65 -9.13 4.34 -0.22
N SER A 66 -8.95 5.43 0.48
CA SER A 66 -8.25 6.61 -0.02
C SER A 66 -7.18 7.03 0.98
N LEU A 67 -6.10 7.62 0.47
CA LEU A 67 -5.02 8.11 1.31
C LEU A 67 -5.42 9.43 1.94
N THR A 68 -5.29 9.54 3.26
CA THR A 68 -5.54 10.79 3.97
C THR A 68 -4.32 11.69 3.89
N ARG A 69 -4.48 12.94 4.35
CA ARG A 69 -3.34 13.87 4.45
C ARG A 69 -2.27 13.30 5.37
N ALA A 70 -2.67 12.75 6.51
CA ALA A 70 -1.75 12.10 7.44
C ALA A 70 -1.06 10.90 6.80
N GLY A 71 -1.82 10.13 5.99
CA GLY A 71 -1.25 8.99 5.26
C GLY A 71 -0.20 9.41 4.23
N ARG A 72 -0.41 10.54 3.55
CA ARG A 72 0.58 11.08 2.61
C ARG A 72 1.87 11.45 3.33
N LYS A 73 1.77 12.09 4.49
CA LYS A 73 2.94 12.42 5.30
C LYS A 73 3.68 11.15 5.74
N GLN A 74 2.92 10.16 6.20
CA GLN A 74 3.50 8.90 6.64
C GLN A 74 4.20 8.17 5.49
N LEU A 75 3.59 8.16 4.32
CA LEU A 75 4.18 7.54 3.13
C LEU A 75 5.53 8.18 2.79
N ALA A 76 5.60 9.51 2.84
CA ALA A 76 6.84 10.23 2.56
C ALA A 76 7.95 9.82 3.54
N VAL A 77 7.62 9.72 4.84
CA VAL A 77 8.57 9.30 5.88
C VAL A 77 9.06 7.87 5.62
N GLU A 78 8.14 6.97 5.32
CA GLU A 78 8.48 5.56 5.10
C GLU A 78 9.31 5.37 3.83
N ARG A 79 9.03 6.14 2.78
CA ARG A 79 9.81 6.07 1.55
C ARG A 79 11.25 6.53 1.77
N LEU A 80 11.44 7.62 2.50
CA LEU A 80 12.79 8.11 2.82
C LEU A 80 13.56 7.08 3.65
N ASN A 81 12.91 6.48 4.63
CA ASN A 81 13.51 5.43 5.44
C ASN A 81 13.93 4.23 4.59
N TRP A 82 13.04 3.79 3.70
CA TRP A 82 13.32 2.67 2.84
C TRP A 82 14.51 2.96 1.90
N GLU A 83 14.52 4.14 1.27
CA GLU A 83 15.59 4.52 0.36
C GLU A 83 16.93 4.53 1.05
N ARG A 84 16.98 5.01 2.30
CA ARG A 84 18.20 5.05 3.08
C ARG A 84 18.70 3.65 3.44
N ILE A 85 17.79 2.77 3.86
CA ILE A 85 18.12 1.40 4.20
C ILE A 85 18.56 0.62 2.97
N ALA A 86 17.85 0.79 1.86
CA ALA A 86 18.20 0.12 0.60
C ALA A 86 19.58 0.53 0.11
N ALA A 87 19.92 1.81 0.22
CA ALA A 87 21.23 2.30 -0.15
C ALA A 87 22.32 1.71 0.74
N ALA A 88 22.07 1.64 2.05
CA ALA A 88 23.01 1.06 3.01
C ALA A 88 23.24 -0.43 2.73
N ILE A 89 22.18 -1.17 2.43
CA ILE A 89 22.28 -2.58 2.08
C ILE A 89 23.12 -2.78 0.82
N ALA A 90 22.88 -1.93 -0.20
CA ALA A 90 23.63 -2.00 -1.44
C ALA A 90 25.13 -1.78 -1.20
N LEU A 91 25.49 -0.84 -0.31
CA LEU A 91 26.87 -0.60 0.04
C LEU A 91 27.50 -1.82 0.72
N VAL A 92 26.80 -2.42 1.67
CA VAL A 92 27.30 -3.61 2.38
C VAL A 92 27.51 -4.76 1.40
N LEU A 93 26.57 -4.97 0.49
CA LEU A 93 26.67 -6.07 -0.48
C LEU A 93 27.89 -5.88 -1.40
N ARG A 94 28.21 -4.65 -1.79
CA ARG A 94 29.36 -4.38 -2.63
C ARG A 94 30.67 -4.63 -1.87
N GLU A 95 30.76 -4.21 -0.63
CA GLU A 95 31.97 -4.40 0.17
C GLU A 95 32.23 -5.88 0.50
N ALA A 96 31.15 -6.68 0.53
CA ALA A 96 31.27 -8.11 0.86
C ALA A 96 31.75 -8.95 -0.34
N GLU A 97 31.75 -8.39 -1.53
CA GLU A 97 32.28 -9.06 -2.72
C GLU A 97 33.79 -8.91 -2.76
#